data_3b74d2d1330756be1170e8638e60a6c9
#
_entry.id   3b74d2d1330756be1170e8638e60a6c9
#
_cell.length_a   1.000
_cell.length_b   1.000
_cell.length_c   1.000
_cell.angle_alpha   90.00
_cell.angle_beta   90.00
_cell.angle_gamma   90.00
#
_symmetry.space_group_name_H-M   'P 1'
#
loop_
_entity.id
_entity.type
_entity.pdbx_description
1 polymer ?
#
loop_
_entity_poly.entity_id
_entity_poly.type
_entity_poly.pdbx_seq_one_letter_code
_entity_poly.pdbx_strand_id
1 'polypeptide(L)'
;MPIKPISLLFVTLFLLSLNLLGSSFTKTATVAPTLLQEGSQKEWCPVCGMKIEDFYKTSHTSVTHNHKNRQYCSMRCLVVDMKEQDIKIDDIKVVDASTQKLIDAKKAFYVVGSDVAGTMSKVSKLAFASREVAEDFNMEHGGKIVDFNTAINIAKESLTSDVEMLESKKSIQIYPMGEKIFNKNCKKEIEIDKYFQINELKSAIKDKKLCGELKESELQPLSLYLWEVKRFANLKSVDGVIKVTKDEKCPICGMFVYKYPKWVAQIFYKDKRISFDGVKDMMKYYFSHKNGVIKILVTDYYSQKTLDVRKAYFVVGSDIYGPMGDELIPFDSRNSAKSFSVDHKGFKILGFSEIKNAEVLKLDK
;
A
#
# COMPACT_ATOMS: atom_id res chain seq x y z
N MET A 1 -7.48 32.58 -61.47
CA MET A 1 -7.99 32.84 -60.12
C MET A 1 -7.92 31.51 -59.36
N PRO A 2 -7.11 31.37 -58.34
CA PRO A 2 -7.02 30.13 -57.60
C PRO A 2 -7.99 30.14 -56.41
N ILE A 3 -8.75 29.05 -56.31
CA ILE A 3 -9.72 28.78 -55.23
C ILE A 3 -8.91 28.37 -53.99
N LYS A 4 -9.07 29.08 -52.87
CA LYS A 4 -8.48 28.79 -51.58
C LYS A 4 -9.22 27.60 -50.90
N PRO A 5 -8.52 26.66 -50.29
CA PRO A 5 -9.15 25.65 -49.44
C PRO A 5 -9.30 26.19 -48.01
N ILE A 6 -10.51 26.58 -47.64
CA ILE A 6 -10.91 26.82 -46.23
C ILE A 6 -11.98 25.78 -45.93
N SER A 7 -11.64 24.66 -45.36
CA SER A 7 -12.56 23.79 -44.60
C SER A 7 -11.91 22.47 -44.18
N LEU A 8 -10.79 22.51 -43.46
CA LEU A 8 -10.27 21.28 -42.82
C LEU A 8 -9.81 21.48 -41.35
N LEU A 9 -10.08 22.65 -40.78
CA LEU A 9 -9.60 22.96 -39.41
C LEU A 9 -10.69 22.87 -38.34
N PHE A 10 -11.94 22.61 -38.68
CA PHE A 10 -13.05 22.55 -37.69
C PHE A 10 -13.46 21.14 -37.24
N VAL A 11 -13.01 20.07 -37.91
CA VAL A 11 -13.41 18.70 -37.56
C VAL A 11 -12.46 18.10 -36.53
N THR A 12 -11.22 18.58 -36.41
CA THR A 12 -10.25 18.04 -35.46
C THR A 12 -10.40 18.58 -34.04
N LEU A 13 -11.12 19.69 -33.83
CA LEU A 13 -11.30 20.28 -32.49
C LEU A 13 -12.47 19.65 -31.70
N PHE A 14 -13.37 18.93 -32.35
CA PHE A 14 -14.54 18.31 -31.70
C PHE A 14 -14.27 16.90 -31.17
N LEU A 15 -13.19 16.23 -31.61
CA LEU A 15 -12.81 14.89 -31.14
C LEU A 15 -11.90 14.90 -29.92
N LEU A 16 -11.33 16.07 -29.53
CA LEU A 16 -10.52 16.16 -28.29
C LEU A 16 -11.34 16.46 -27.04
N SER A 17 -12.60 16.84 -27.16
CA SER A 17 -13.43 17.22 -26.01
C SER A 17 -14.16 16.04 -25.35
N LEU A 18 -14.27 14.88 -26.00
CA LEU A 18 -14.96 13.71 -25.41
C LEU A 18 -14.11 12.96 -24.37
N ASN A 19 -12.77 13.10 -24.39
CA ASN A 19 -11.93 12.39 -23.43
C ASN A 19 -11.76 13.09 -22.06
N LEU A 20 -12.24 14.33 -21.89
CA LEU A 20 -12.16 15.04 -20.61
C LEU A 20 -13.34 14.74 -19.67
N LEU A 21 -14.48 14.32 -20.17
CA LEU A 21 -15.68 14.05 -19.36
C LEU A 21 -15.59 12.73 -18.58
N GLY A 22 -14.98 11.69 -19.17
CA GLY A 22 -14.80 10.38 -18.51
C GLY A 22 -13.84 10.43 -17.32
N SER A 23 -12.87 11.37 -17.29
CA SER A 23 -11.87 11.47 -16.21
C SER A 23 -12.40 12.14 -14.93
N SER A 24 -13.53 12.85 -15.00
CA SER A 24 -14.12 13.59 -13.87
C SER A 24 -15.21 12.82 -13.13
N PHE A 25 -15.79 11.79 -13.72
CA PHE A 25 -16.94 11.06 -13.15
C PHE A 25 -16.69 10.52 -11.74
N THR A 26 -15.51 9.93 -11.50
CA THR A 26 -15.15 9.34 -10.20
C THR A 26 -14.68 10.37 -9.19
N LYS A 27 -14.40 11.59 -9.62
CA LYS A 27 -13.91 12.67 -8.76
C LYS A 27 -15.05 13.50 -8.22
N THR A 28 -14.91 13.88 -6.96
CA THR A 28 -15.75 14.79 -6.24
C THR A 28 -17.18 14.29 -6.00
N ALA A 29 -17.51 14.11 -4.75
CA ALA A 29 -18.87 13.84 -4.31
C ALA A 29 -19.78 15.04 -4.65
N THR A 30 -20.98 14.76 -5.11
CA THR A 30 -22.02 15.77 -5.33
C THR A 30 -22.99 15.86 -4.13
N VAL A 31 -22.80 14.98 -3.15
CA VAL A 31 -23.50 14.96 -1.87
C VAL A 31 -22.49 14.93 -0.72
N ALA A 32 -22.90 15.31 0.47
CA ALA A 32 -22.05 15.19 1.65
C ALA A 32 -21.68 13.70 1.90
N PRO A 33 -20.40 13.33 1.89
CA PRO A 33 -20.00 11.93 2.05
C PRO A 33 -20.27 11.43 3.46
N THR A 34 -20.77 10.20 3.57
CA THR A 34 -20.86 9.49 4.84
C THR A 34 -19.48 8.90 5.16
N LEU A 35 -18.81 9.45 6.18
CA LEU A 35 -17.50 8.99 6.65
C LEU A 35 -17.70 8.11 7.88
N LEU A 36 -17.28 6.84 7.82
CA LEU A 36 -17.48 5.85 8.89
C LEU A 36 -16.29 5.69 9.81
N GLN A 37 -15.10 6.12 9.41
CA GLN A 37 -13.92 6.10 10.28
C GLN A 37 -14.07 7.12 11.41
N GLU A 38 -13.39 6.86 12.53
CA GLU A 38 -13.37 7.75 13.68
C GLU A 38 -12.20 8.74 13.63
N GLY A 39 -12.28 9.80 14.43
CA GLY A 39 -11.23 10.79 14.57
C GLY A 39 -11.06 11.72 13.37
N SER A 40 -10.03 12.57 13.43
CA SER A 40 -9.73 13.54 12.38
C SER A 40 -9.20 12.88 11.10
N GLN A 41 -8.58 11.70 11.20
CA GLN A 41 -8.09 10.91 10.05
C GLN A 41 -9.21 10.32 9.17
N LYS A 42 -10.49 10.43 9.57
CA LYS A 42 -11.64 9.88 8.83
C LYS A 42 -11.77 10.39 7.40
N GLU A 43 -11.22 11.56 7.11
CA GLU A 43 -11.30 12.18 5.79
C GLU A 43 -10.49 11.43 4.74
N TRP A 44 -9.51 10.60 5.14
CA TRP A 44 -8.56 9.99 4.22
C TRP A 44 -8.51 8.47 4.26
N CYS A 45 -8.21 7.89 3.10
CA CYS A 45 -8.00 6.46 2.96
C CYS A 45 -6.77 5.99 3.77
N PRO A 46 -6.90 4.96 4.63
CA PRO A 46 -5.81 4.50 5.49
C PRO A 46 -4.66 3.83 4.72
N VAL A 47 -4.91 3.42 3.48
CA VAL A 47 -3.94 2.72 2.63
C VAL A 47 -3.09 3.68 1.79
N CYS A 48 -3.71 4.74 1.24
CA CYS A 48 -3.04 5.62 0.28
C CYS A 48 -3.10 7.12 0.62
N GLY A 49 -3.82 7.49 1.68
CA GLY A 49 -3.96 8.88 2.12
C GLY A 49 -4.86 9.75 1.23
N MET A 50 -5.47 9.23 0.17
CA MET A 50 -6.36 10.04 -0.68
C MET A 50 -7.61 10.45 0.06
N LYS A 51 -8.09 11.69 -0.18
CA LYS A 51 -9.29 12.23 0.44
C LYS A 51 -10.51 11.44 -0.05
N ILE A 52 -11.30 10.88 0.87
CA ILE A 52 -12.46 10.05 0.53
C ILE A 52 -13.50 10.84 -0.27
N GLU A 53 -13.75 12.09 0.10
CA GLU A 53 -14.69 12.98 -0.60
C GLU A 53 -14.37 13.11 -2.09
N ASP A 54 -13.07 13.26 -2.45
CA ASP A 54 -12.64 13.42 -3.83
C ASP A 54 -12.84 12.15 -4.68
N PHE A 55 -13.02 10.99 -4.04
CA PHE A 55 -13.19 9.68 -4.69
C PHE A 55 -14.36 8.90 -4.09
N TYR A 56 -15.38 9.60 -3.61
CA TYR A 56 -16.46 9.00 -2.85
C TYR A 56 -17.27 7.98 -3.65
N LYS A 57 -17.51 8.23 -4.95
CA LYS A 57 -18.27 7.33 -5.84
C LYS A 57 -17.65 5.94 -6.01
N THR A 58 -16.36 5.78 -5.70
CA THR A 58 -15.65 4.48 -5.72
C THR A 58 -15.29 3.98 -4.33
N SER A 59 -15.78 4.66 -3.28
CA SER A 59 -15.42 4.36 -1.90
C SER A 59 -16.06 3.05 -1.43
N HIS A 60 -15.26 2.29 -0.68
CA HIS A 60 -15.68 1.07 0.02
C HIS A 60 -15.42 1.23 1.51
N THR A 61 -16.20 0.53 2.32
CA THR A 61 -15.98 0.48 3.77
C THR A 61 -15.88 -0.96 4.23
N SER A 62 -15.17 -1.20 5.32
CA SER A 62 -15.11 -2.49 5.98
C SER A 62 -15.10 -2.32 7.51
N VAL A 63 -15.35 -3.41 8.20
CA VAL A 63 -15.20 -3.52 9.65
C VAL A 63 -14.14 -4.57 9.95
N THR A 64 -13.16 -4.24 10.79
CA THR A 64 -12.17 -5.21 11.27
C THR A 64 -12.78 -6.11 12.34
N HIS A 65 -12.15 -7.25 12.63
CA HIS A 65 -12.58 -8.10 13.76
C HIS A 65 -12.56 -7.37 15.12
N ASN A 66 -11.76 -6.32 15.25
CA ASN A 66 -11.76 -5.43 16.43
C ASN A 66 -12.84 -4.34 16.37
N HIS A 67 -13.85 -4.51 15.52
CA HIS A 67 -14.99 -3.59 15.33
C HIS A 67 -14.63 -2.15 14.94
N LYS A 68 -13.46 -1.95 14.33
CA LYS A 68 -13.04 -0.63 13.80
C LYS A 68 -13.52 -0.47 12.36
N ASN A 69 -14.20 0.63 12.08
CA ASN A 69 -14.57 1.02 10.74
C ASN A 69 -13.35 1.50 9.95
N ARG A 70 -13.26 1.07 8.70
CA ARG A 70 -12.25 1.50 7.73
C ARG A 70 -12.94 1.93 6.45
N GLN A 71 -12.42 2.97 5.81
CA GLN A 71 -13.00 3.48 4.56
C GLN A 71 -11.92 3.77 3.55
N TYR A 72 -12.11 3.28 2.35
CA TYR A 72 -11.14 3.29 1.26
C TYR A 72 -11.66 4.13 0.10
N CYS A 73 -10.76 4.79 -0.61
CA CYS A 73 -11.11 5.54 -1.83
C CYS A 73 -11.49 4.64 -3.01
N SER A 74 -11.16 3.34 -2.95
CA SER A 74 -11.43 2.40 -4.06
C SER A 74 -11.36 0.93 -3.61
N MET A 75 -11.89 0.04 -4.44
CA MET A 75 -11.78 -1.42 -4.26
C MET A 75 -10.32 -1.89 -4.23
N ARG A 76 -9.41 -1.25 -4.98
CA ARG A 76 -7.98 -1.58 -4.93
C ARG A 76 -7.43 -1.39 -3.51
N CYS A 77 -7.75 -0.28 -2.85
CA CYS A 77 -7.28 -0.05 -1.47
C CYS A 77 -7.94 -1.01 -0.47
N LEU A 78 -9.21 -1.35 -0.65
CA LEU A 78 -9.86 -2.43 0.13
C LEU A 78 -9.08 -3.75 -0.01
N VAL A 79 -8.76 -4.17 -1.24
CA VAL A 79 -8.04 -5.44 -1.49
C VAL A 79 -6.63 -5.43 -0.89
N VAL A 80 -5.92 -4.30 -0.93
CA VAL A 80 -4.62 -4.16 -0.25
C VAL A 80 -4.79 -4.37 1.26
N ASP A 81 -5.77 -3.71 1.85
CA ASP A 81 -5.99 -3.77 3.30
C ASP A 81 -6.51 -5.14 3.76
N MET A 82 -7.29 -5.84 2.94
CA MET A 82 -7.70 -7.23 3.21
C MET A 82 -6.54 -8.21 3.35
N LYS A 83 -5.38 -7.90 2.75
CA LYS A 83 -4.16 -8.71 2.92
C LYS A 83 -3.43 -8.39 4.24
N GLU A 84 -3.59 -7.18 4.75
CA GLU A 84 -2.86 -6.66 5.90
C GLU A 84 -3.68 -6.68 7.20
N GLN A 85 -4.99 -6.62 7.07
CA GLN A 85 -5.94 -6.56 8.18
C GLN A 85 -6.90 -7.74 8.16
N ASP A 86 -7.32 -8.12 9.34
CA ASP A 86 -8.37 -9.12 9.53
C ASP A 86 -9.76 -8.46 9.34
N ILE A 87 -10.22 -8.43 8.09
CA ILE A 87 -11.45 -7.75 7.67
C ILE A 87 -12.60 -8.75 7.57
N LYS A 88 -13.74 -8.40 8.16
CA LYS A 88 -15.00 -9.13 8.00
C LYS A 88 -15.59 -8.88 6.60
N ILE A 89 -15.53 -9.88 5.73
CA ILE A 89 -16.02 -9.75 4.34
C ILE A 89 -17.53 -9.50 4.28
N ASP A 90 -18.27 -9.96 5.27
CA ASP A 90 -19.73 -9.81 5.32
C ASP A 90 -20.19 -8.39 5.63
N ASP A 91 -19.33 -7.57 6.23
CA ASP A 91 -19.63 -6.20 6.65
C ASP A 91 -19.09 -5.14 5.66
N ILE A 92 -18.76 -5.54 4.42
CA ILE A 92 -18.28 -4.59 3.40
C ILE A 92 -19.46 -3.85 2.78
N LYS A 93 -19.38 -2.51 2.79
CA LYS A 93 -20.28 -1.64 2.03
C LYS A 93 -19.53 -0.91 0.93
N VAL A 94 -20.27 -0.48 -0.07
CA VAL A 94 -19.75 0.31 -1.20
C VAL A 94 -20.69 1.49 -1.45
N VAL A 95 -20.16 2.56 -1.98
CA VAL A 95 -20.97 3.69 -2.43
C VAL A 95 -21.58 3.34 -3.79
N ASP A 96 -22.90 3.43 -3.88
CA ASP A 96 -23.62 3.41 -5.14
C ASP A 96 -23.23 4.65 -5.97
N ALA A 97 -22.61 4.45 -7.12
CA ALA A 97 -22.05 5.52 -7.92
C ALA A 97 -23.10 6.52 -8.44
N SER A 98 -24.37 6.11 -8.54
CA SER A 98 -25.48 6.94 -9.00
C SER A 98 -26.07 7.80 -7.88
N THR A 99 -26.42 7.20 -6.75
CA THR A 99 -27.08 7.89 -5.63
C THR A 99 -26.13 8.38 -4.56
N GLN A 100 -24.87 7.91 -4.59
CA GLN A 100 -23.84 8.16 -3.60
C GLN A 100 -24.21 7.76 -2.17
N LYS A 101 -25.10 6.77 -2.02
CA LYS A 101 -25.44 6.15 -0.75
C LYS A 101 -24.61 4.90 -0.52
N LEU A 102 -24.30 4.60 0.74
CA LEU A 102 -23.68 3.34 1.12
C LEU A 102 -24.68 2.20 1.03
N ILE A 103 -24.32 1.15 0.29
CA ILE A 103 -25.09 -0.07 0.10
C ILE A 103 -24.26 -1.30 0.46
N ASP A 104 -24.90 -2.43 0.66
CA ASP A 104 -24.23 -3.71 0.85
C ASP A 104 -23.47 -4.08 -0.43
N ALA A 105 -22.14 -4.28 -0.30
CA ALA A 105 -21.27 -4.57 -1.44
C ALA A 105 -21.65 -5.88 -2.14
N LYS A 106 -22.13 -6.89 -1.39
CA LYS A 106 -22.54 -8.19 -1.94
C LYS A 106 -23.81 -8.11 -2.78
N LYS A 107 -24.64 -7.09 -2.54
CA LYS A 107 -25.90 -6.86 -3.28
C LYS A 107 -25.71 -5.89 -4.45
N ALA A 108 -24.57 -5.26 -4.56
CA ALA A 108 -24.27 -4.29 -5.61
C ALA A 108 -23.94 -4.96 -6.94
N PHE A 109 -24.27 -4.29 -8.04
CA PHE A 109 -23.86 -4.61 -9.40
C PHE A 109 -22.65 -3.78 -9.77
N TYR A 110 -21.54 -4.42 -10.11
CA TYR A 110 -20.30 -3.74 -10.45
C TYR A 110 -20.10 -3.65 -11.95
N VAL A 111 -19.91 -2.44 -12.47
CA VAL A 111 -19.42 -2.24 -13.84
C VAL A 111 -17.89 -2.15 -13.79
N VAL A 112 -17.22 -3.08 -14.44
CA VAL A 112 -15.76 -3.23 -14.45
C VAL A 112 -15.21 -3.00 -15.84
N GLY A 113 -14.18 -2.14 -15.96
CA GLY A 113 -13.50 -1.89 -17.24
C GLY A 113 -14.26 -0.96 -18.17
N SER A 114 -15.04 -0.02 -17.65
CA SER A 114 -15.62 1.07 -18.41
C SER A 114 -14.53 2.07 -18.88
N ASP A 115 -14.88 2.98 -19.79
CA ASP A 115 -14.03 4.09 -20.25
C ASP A 115 -13.77 5.15 -19.16
N VAL A 116 -14.56 5.11 -18.08
CA VAL A 116 -14.34 5.97 -16.90
C VAL A 116 -13.03 5.58 -16.19
N ALA A 117 -12.23 6.58 -15.86
CA ALA A 117 -10.95 6.35 -15.22
C ALA A 117 -11.09 5.62 -13.86
N GLY A 118 -10.31 4.56 -13.65
CA GLY A 118 -10.27 3.83 -12.40
C GLY A 118 -9.61 4.63 -11.27
N THR A 119 -10.14 4.52 -10.04
CA THR A 119 -9.52 5.11 -8.86
C THR A 119 -8.42 4.19 -8.34
N MET A 120 -7.17 4.65 -8.37
CA MET A 120 -5.97 3.90 -7.96
C MET A 120 -5.78 2.56 -8.71
N SER A 121 -6.40 2.40 -9.87
CA SER A 121 -6.40 1.18 -10.68
C SER A 121 -6.50 1.54 -12.16
N LYS A 122 -5.86 0.76 -13.03
CA LYS A 122 -6.01 0.90 -14.49
C LYS A 122 -7.43 0.54 -14.95
N VAL A 123 -8.05 -0.40 -14.27
CA VAL A 123 -9.39 -0.90 -14.60
C VAL A 123 -10.40 -0.29 -13.64
N SER A 124 -11.37 0.46 -14.18
CA SER A 124 -12.47 1.03 -13.38
C SER A 124 -13.33 -0.04 -12.73
N LYS A 125 -13.83 0.26 -11.53
CA LYS A 125 -14.76 -0.60 -10.79
C LYS A 125 -15.76 0.32 -10.07
N LEU A 126 -16.96 0.38 -10.59
CA LEU A 126 -18.06 1.21 -10.09
C LEU A 126 -19.22 0.32 -9.66
N ALA A 127 -19.82 0.63 -8.54
CA ALA A 127 -20.93 -0.15 -7.97
C ALA A 127 -22.25 0.60 -8.10
N PHE A 128 -23.30 -0.14 -8.34
CA PHE A 128 -24.67 0.36 -8.48
C PHE A 128 -25.63 -0.49 -7.65
N ALA A 129 -26.63 0.16 -7.03
CA ALA A 129 -27.64 -0.51 -6.23
C ALA A 129 -28.65 -1.29 -7.09
N SER A 130 -28.92 -0.82 -8.32
CA SER A 130 -29.87 -1.38 -9.26
C SER A 130 -29.14 -1.95 -10.49
N ARG A 131 -29.59 -3.12 -10.94
CA ARG A 131 -29.11 -3.72 -12.17
C ARG A 131 -29.41 -2.86 -13.40
N GLU A 132 -30.60 -2.30 -13.46
CA GLU A 132 -31.04 -1.40 -14.54
C GLU A 132 -30.08 -0.21 -14.67
N VAL A 133 -29.78 0.49 -13.56
CA VAL A 133 -28.84 1.62 -13.56
C VAL A 133 -27.43 1.19 -13.97
N ALA A 134 -26.99 -0.03 -13.59
CA ALA A 134 -25.72 -0.57 -14.03
C ALA A 134 -25.69 -0.87 -15.53
N GLU A 135 -26.81 -1.35 -16.10
CA GLU A 135 -26.99 -1.60 -17.54
C GLU A 135 -26.99 -0.29 -18.33
N ASP A 136 -27.68 0.74 -17.86
CA ASP A 136 -27.68 2.07 -18.47
C ASP A 136 -26.25 2.67 -18.49
N PHE A 137 -25.55 2.60 -17.35
CA PHE A 137 -24.16 3.04 -17.27
C PHE A 137 -23.24 2.22 -18.20
N ASN A 138 -23.47 0.90 -18.28
CA ASN A 138 -22.67 0.03 -19.15
C ASN A 138 -22.93 0.31 -20.64
N MET A 139 -24.15 0.66 -21.04
CA MET A 139 -24.47 1.06 -22.40
C MET A 139 -23.75 2.36 -22.79
N GLU A 140 -23.63 3.33 -21.87
CA GLU A 140 -22.97 4.60 -22.13
C GLU A 140 -21.45 4.52 -22.08
N HIS A 141 -20.89 3.78 -21.12
CA HIS A 141 -19.47 3.79 -20.75
C HIS A 141 -18.74 2.46 -21.01
N GLY A 142 -19.44 1.44 -21.49
CA GLY A 142 -18.88 0.10 -21.70
C GLY A 142 -18.51 -0.59 -20.40
N GLY A 143 -17.78 -1.70 -20.52
CA GLY A 143 -17.36 -2.54 -19.41
C GLY A 143 -18.12 -3.86 -19.31
N LYS A 144 -18.05 -4.50 -18.14
CA LYS A 144 -18.78 -5.73 -17.84
C LYS A 144 -19.48 -5.60 -16.50
N ILE A 145 -20.75 -6.01 -16.43
CA ILE A 145 -21.49 -6.08 -15.17
C ILE A 145 -21.17 -7.41 -14.50
N VAL A 146 -20.68 -7.34 -13.26
CA VAL A 146 -20.29 -8.48 -12.45
C VAL A 146 -20.77 -8.33 -11.01
N ASP A 147 -20.75 -9.42 -10.24
CA ASP A 147 -20.98 -9.37 -8.80
C ASP A 147 -19.74 -8.92 -8.02
N PHE A 148 -19.93 -8.72 -6.72
CA PHE A 148 -18.87 -8.29 -5.80
C PHE A 148 -17.67 -9.25 -5.76
N ASN A 149 -17.91 -10.57 -5.72
CA ASN A 149 -16.84 -11.57 -5.64
C ASN A 149 -15.98 -11.56 -6.91
N THR A 150 -16.61 -11.46 -8.05
CA THR A 150 -15.91 -11.33 -9.34
C THR A 150 -15.13 -10.02 -9.42
N ALA A 151 -15.72 -8.89 -9.00
CA ALA A 151 -15.04 -7.60 -8.98
C ALA A 151 -13.82 -7.58 -8.06
N ILE A 152 -13.90 -8.17 -6.85
CA ILE A 152 -12.76 -8.34 -5.93
C ILE A 152 -11.66 -9.21 -6.54
N ASN A 153 -12.00 -10.31 -7.19
CA ASN A 153 -11.00 -11.18 -7.81
C ASN A 153 -10.26 -10.45 -8.94
N ILE A 154 -10.98 -9.74 -9.80
CA ILE A 154 -10.37 -8.88 -10.82
C ILE A 154 -9.44 -7.82 -10.17
N ALA A 155 -9.85 -7.23 -9.04
CA ALA A 155 -9.02 -6.28 -8.31
C ALA A 155 -7.75 -6.91 -7.72
N LYS A 156 -7.83 -8.16 -7.24
CA LYS A 156 -6.66 -8.93 -6.76
C LYS A 156 -5.69 -9.25 -7.89
N GLU A 157 -6.20 -9.70 -9.02
CA GLU A 157 -5.41 -10.05 -10.21
C GLU A 157 -4.72 -8.81 -10.81
N SER A 158 -5.40 -7.67 -10.87
CA SER A 158 -4.84 -6.43 -11.39
C SER A 158 -3.88 -5.71 -10.44
N LEU A 159 -3.78 -6.15 -9.17
CA LEU A 159 -3.06 -5.42 -8.13
C LEU A 159 -1.59 -5.18 -8.49
N THR A 160 -0.92 -6.15 -9.12
CA THR A 160 0.48 -6.03 -9.55
C THR A 160 0.67 -4.88 -10.54
N SER A 161 -0.11 -4.86 -11.59
CA SER A 161 -0.02 -3.82 -12.63
C SER A 161 -0.46 -2.44 -12.12
N ASP A 162 -1.41 -2.40 -11.18
CA ASP A 162 -1.85 -1.16 -10.53
C ASP A 162 -0.75 -0.57 -9.65
N VAL A 163 -0.02 -1.41 -8.90
CA VAL A 163 1.13 -0.97 -8.09
C VAL A 163 2.24 -0.41 -8.97
N GLU A 164 2.64 -1.11 -10.03
CA GLU A 164 3.69 -0.64 -10.96
C GLU A 164 3.35 0.73 -11.56
N MET A 165 2.11 0.89 -12.03
CA MET A 165 1.64 2.17 -12.56
C MET A 165 1.73 3.29 -11.50
N LEU A 166 1.29 3.00 -10.27
CA LEU A 166 1.30 3.98 -9.19
C LEU A 166 2.71 4.32 -8.72
N GLU A 167 3.60 3.34 -8.59
CA GLU A 167 5.00 3.58 -8.20
C GLU A 167 5.75 4.39 -9.24
N SER A 168 5.57 4.12 -10.52
CA SER A 168 6.13 4.93 -11.59
C SER A 168 5.68 6.40 -11.48
N LYS A 169 4.38 6.64 -11.27
CA LYS A 169 3.85 8.00 -11.12
C LYS A 169 4.33 8.67 -9.85
N LYS A 170 4.41 7.94 -8.74
CA LYS A 170 4.87 8.46 -7.45
C LYS A 170 6.36 8.87 -7.52
N SER A 171 7.22 8.01 -8.06
CA SER A 171 8.66 8.27 -8.15
C SER A 171 8.99 9.47 -9.04
N ILE A 172 8.27 9.64 -10.16
CA ILE A 172 8.56 10.71 -11.13
C ILE A 172 7.97 12.07 -10.71
N GLN A 173 6.79 12.07 -10.07
CA GLN A 173 6.05 13.30 -9.84
C GLN A 173 5.77 13.59 -8.36
N ILE A 174 5.26 12.58 -7.62
CA ILE A 174 4.70 12.81 -6.30
C ILE A 174 5.78 12.94 -5.22
N TYR A 175 6.77 12.04 -5.21
CA TYR A 175 7.85 12.11 -4.22
C TYR A 175 8.72 13.36 -4.36
N PRO A 176 9.17 13.78 -5.58
CA PRO A 176 9.89 15.04 -5.73
C PRO A 176 9.07 16.28 -5.31
N MET A 177 7.76 16.26 -5.59
CA MET A 177 6.86 17.33 -5.14
C MET A 177 6.74 17.35 -3.60
N GLY A 178 6.55 16.18 -2.98
CA GLY A 178 6.46 16.03 -1.52
C GLY A 178 7.75 16.47 -0.81
N GLU A 179 8.91 16.11 -1.35
CA GLU A 179 10.21 16.52 -0.85
C GLU A 179 10.41 18.03 -0.90
N LYS A 180 10.04 18.66 -2.03
CA LYS A 180 10.08 20.12 -2.19
C LYS A 180 9.20 20.83 -1.16
N ILE A 181 7.98 20.31 -0.92
CA ILE A 181 7.07 20.87 0.08
C ILE A 181 7.65 20.67 1.47
N PHE A 182 8.20 19.51 1.79
CA PHE A 182 8.85 19.24 3.06
C PHE A 182 9.97 20.24 3.36
N ASN A 183 10.90 20.39 2.41
CA ASN A 183 12.07 21.26 2.57
C ASN A 183 11.69 22.76 2.69
N LYS A 184 10.58 23.17 2.07
CA LYS A 184 10.11 24.55 2.08
C LYS A 184 9.30 24.89 3.33
N ASN A 185 8.39 24.01 3.76
CA ASN A 185 7.31 24.33 4.69
C ASN A 185 7.49 23.72 6.08
N CYS A 186 8.17 22.56 6.19
CA CYS A 186 8.27 21.84 7.45
C CYS A 186 9.51 22.32 8.23
N LYS A 187 9.29 22.96 9.39
CA LYS A 187 10.36 23.53 10.21
C LYS A 187 10.78 22.63 11.38
N LYS A 188 10.04 21.57 11.65
CA LYS A 188 10.27 20.67 12.79
C LYS A 188 10.45 19.23 12.28
N GLU A 189 11.24 18.46 13.01
CA GLU A 189 11.31 17.02 12.80
C GLU A 189 9.94 16.40 13.06
N ILE A 190 9.47 15.62 12.06
CA ILE A 190 8.20 14.91 12.16
C ILE A 190 8.53 13.48 12.55
N GLU A 191 8.07 13.04 13.72
CA GLU A 191 8.25 11.68 14.23
C GLU A 191 7.29 10.73 13.51
N ILE A 192 7.65 10.34 12.27
CA ILE A 192 6.80 9.54 11.37
C ILE A 192 6.49 8.18 11.97
N ASP A 193 7.41 7.61 12.73
CA ASP A 193 7.30 6.26 13.32
C ASP A 193 6.24 6.15 14.42
N LYS A 194 5.67 7.26 14.88
CA LYS A 194 4.55 7.28 15.83
C LYS A 194 3.20 6.90 15.20
N TYR A 195 3.11 6.91 13.88
CA TYR A 195 1.87 6.67 13.16
C TYR A 195 1.87 5.28 12.54
N PHE A 196 0.73 4.60 12.61
CA PHE A 196 0.54 3.25 12.08
C PHE A 196 -0.05 3.23 10.67
N GLN A 197 -0.64 4.37 10.25
CA GLN A 197 -1.29 4.52 8.95
C GLN A 197 -1.00 5.91 8.37
N ILE A 198 -0.99 6.01 7.05
CA ILE A 198 -0.73 7.27 6.35
C ILE A 198 -1.79 8.35 6.65
N ASN A 199 -3.05 7.96 6.85
CA ASN A 199 -4.12 8.91 7.18
C ASN A 199 -3.95 9.52 8.59
N GLU A 200 -3.37 8.78 9.55
CA GLU A 200 -3.02 9.31 10.88
C GLU A 200 -1.91 10.36 10.78
N LEU A 201 -0.83 10.05 10.03
CA LEU A 201 0.23 11.00 9.76
C LEU A 201 -0.31 12.26 9.08
N LYS A 202 -1.16 12.07 8.06
CA LYS A 202 -1.74 13.17 7.29
C LYS A 202 -2.63 14.08 8.15
N SER A 203 -3.47 13.48 9.00
CA SER A 203 -4.27 14.20 10.00
C SER A 203 -3.38 15.00 10.95
N ALA A 204 -2.32 14.38 11.48
CA ALA A 204 -1.42 15.07 12.41
C ALA A 204 -0.69 16.24 11.74
N ILE A 205 -0.28 16.14 10.48
CA ILE A 205 0.33 17.24 9.73
C ILE A 205 -0.64 18.40 9.62
N LYS A 206 -1.91 18.13 9.27
CA LYS A 206 -2.96 19.15 9.12
C LYS A 206 -3.33 19.78 10.47
N ASP A 207 -3.74 18.96 11.44
CA ASP A 207 -4.32 19.42 12.70
C ASP A 207 -3.31 20.16 13.59
N LYS A 208 -2.06 19.66 13.62
CA LYS A 208 -0.97 20.28 14.38
C LYS A 208 -0.18 21.31 13.58
N LYS A 209 -0.58 21.56 12.32
CA LYS A 209 0.09 22.50 11.40
C LYS A 209 1.61 22.27 11.33
N LEU A 210 2.05 21.00 11.28
CA LEU A 210 3.47 20.63 11.36
C LEU A 210 4.30 21.25 10.22
N CYS A 211 3.65 21.51 9.08
CA CYS A 211 4.24 22.14 7.90
C CYS A 211 3.49 23.40 7.48
N GLY A 212 2.83 24.10 8.42
CA GLY A 212 1.96 25.23 8.15
C GLY A 212 0.60 24.84 7.55
N GLU A 213 -0.09 25.81 6.97
CA GLU A 213 -1.36 25.57 6.27
C GLU A 213 -1.07 25.01 4.88
N LEU A 214 -1.60 23.84 4.58
CA LEU A 214 -1.42 23.15 3.29
C LEU A 214 -2.78 22.86 2.66
N LYS A 215 -2.85 23.07 1.35
CA LYS A 215 -3.97 22.58 0.54
C LYS A 215 -3.87 21.07 0.36
N GLU A 216 -4.96 20.39 0.05
CA GLU A 216 -4.96 18.94 -0.19
C GLU A 216 -3.96 18.53 -1.28
N SER A 217 -3.81 19.33 -2.34
CA SER A 217 -2.84 19.14 -3.41
C SER A 217 -1.36 19.18 -2.96
N GLU A 218 -1.09 19.76 -1.79
CA GLU A 218 0.24 19.82 -1.16
C GLU A 218 0.38 18.77 -0.05
N LEU A 219 -0.69 18.59 0.73
CA LEU A 219 -0.72 17.66 1.84
C LEU A 219 -0.58 16.20 1.39
N GLN A 220 -1.22 15.82 0.29
CA GLN A 220 -1.14 14.45 -0.24
C GLN A 220 0.27 14.07 -0.71
N PRO A 221 0.97 14.83 -1.58
CA PRO A 221 2.35 14.52 -1.95
C PRO A 221 3.32 14.52 -0.77
N LEU A 222 3.18 15.49 0.14
CA LEU A 222 3.99 15.56 1.36
C LEU A 222 3.82 14.31 2.22
N SER A 223 2.57 13.89 2.45
CA SER A 223 2.28 12.71 3.27
C SER A 223 2.83 11.42 2.65
N LEU A 224 2.73 11.27 1.33
CA LEU A 224 3.31 10.13 0.61
C LEU A 224 4.84 10.13 0.66
N TYR A 225 5.48 11.28 0.45
CA TYR A 225 6.93 11.41 0.58
C TYR A 225 7.42 11.05 1.99
N LEU A 226 6.77 11.59 3.02
CA LEU A 226 7.11 11.27 4.41
C LEU A 226 6.91 9.79 4.71
N TRP A 227 5.78 9.21 4.30
CA TRP A 227 5.38 7.83 4.61
C TRP A 227 6.18 6.77 3.86
N GLU A 228 6.42 6.98 2.57
CA GLU A 228 7.01 5.96 1.70
C GLU A 228 8.50 6.18 1.41
N VAL A 229 9.03 7.41 1.63
CA VAL A 229 10.44 7.75 1.33
C VAL A 229 11.18 8.20 2.58
N LYS A 230 10.76 9.32 3.20
CA LYS A 230 11.52 9.93 4.30
C LYS A 230 11.54 9.08 5.56
N ARG A 231 10.47 8.35 5.85
CA ARG A 231 10.42 7.39 6.95
C ARG A 231 11.62 6.44 6.95
N PHE A 232 12.14 6.12 5.77
CA PHE A 232 13.24 5.20 5.57
C PHE A 232 14.59 5.90 5.28
N ALA A 233 14.61 7.21 5.00
CA ALA A 233 15.82 7.93 4.58
C ALA A 233 16.88 8.06 5.68
N ASN A 234 16.48 8.15 6.96
CA ASN A 234 17.41 8.24 8.10
C ASN A 234 18.07 6.91 8.46
N LEU A 235 17.65 5.83 7.81
CA LEU A 235 18.26 4.54 7.97
C LEU A 235 19.44 4.47 7.00
N LYS A 236 20.66 4.80 7.46
CA LYS A 236 21.87 4.64 6.65
C LYS A 236 21.94 3.20 6.15
N SER A 237 22.12 3.01 4.85
CA SER A 237 22.44 1.71 4.27
C SER A 237 23.72 1.22 4.92
N VAL A 238 23.71 0.00 5.43
CA VAL A 238 24.95 -0.64 5.89
C VAL A 238 25.52 -1.32 4.66
N ASP A 239 26.55 -0.71 4.08
CA ASP A 239 27.23 -1.31 2.94
C ASP A 239 27.98 -2.57 3.39
N GLY A 240 27.89 -3.60 2.58
CA GLY A 240 28.62 -4.85 2.79
C GLY A 240 27.74 -6.05 3.17
N VAL A 241 28.39 -7.13 3.50
CA VAL A 241 27.80 -8.42 3.92
C VAL A 241 27.89 -8.54 5.43
N ILE A 242 26.86 -9.12 6.06
CA ILE A 242 26.90 -9.41 7.50
C ILE A 242 28.02 -10.40 7.78
N LYS A 243 28.95 -9.99 8.62
CA LYS A 243 30.10 -10.84 9.01
C LYS A 243 29.75 -11.63 10.27
N VAL A 244 30.00 -12.93 10.22
CA VAL A 244 29.86 -13.87 11.35
C VAL A 244 31.13 -14.69 11.49
N THR A 245 31.46 -15.10 12.70
CA THR A 245 32.59 -16.00 12.97
C THR A 245 32.13 -17.46 12.88
N LYS A 246 33.07 -18.41 12.78
CA LYS A 246 32.75 -19.84 12.62
C LYS A 246 32.13 -20.47 13.86
N ASP A 247 32.31 -19.86 15.01
CA ASP A 247 31.82 -20.31 16.32
C ASP A 247 30.44 -19.74 16.69
N GLU A 248 29.96 -18.71 15.96
CA GLU A 248 28.64 -18.12 16.23
C GLU A 248 27.52 -19.11 15.92
N LYS A 249 26.67 -19.34 16.92
CA LYS A 249 25.49 -20.20 16.83
C LYS A 249 24.21 -19.40 17.02
N CYS A 250 23.18 -19.76 16.28
CA CYS A 250 21.82 -19.25 16.49
C CYS A 250 21.34 -19.70 17.89
N PRO A 251 20.91 -18.76 18.76
CA PRO A 251 20.47 -19.11 20.12
C PRO A 251 19.10 -19.80 20.17
N ILE A 252 18.36 -19.83 19.06
CA ILE A 252 17.04 -20.46 18.97
C ILE A 252 17.17 -21.92 18.54
N CYS A 253 17.88 -22.19 17.43
CA CYS A 253 17.96 -23.54 16.85
C CYS A 253 19.35 -24.22 17.07
N GLY A 254 20.36 -23.48 17.55
CA GLY A 254 21.71 -24.01 17.81
C GLY A 254 22.58 -24.20 16.56
N MET A 255 22.11 -23.88 15.37
CA MET A 255 22.86 -24.04 14.11
C MET A 255 24.01 -23.04 14.02
N PHE A 256 25.11 -23.44 13.37
CA PHE A 256 26.21 -22.55 13.07
C PHE A 256 25.82 -21.56 11.98
N VAL A 257 25.76 -20.27 12.31
CA VAL A 257 25.26 -19.20 11.45
C VAL A 257 26.08 -19.04 10.16
N TYR A 258 27.39 -19.20 10.23
CA TYR A 258 28.30 -19.07 9.07
C TYR A 258 27.98 -20.04 7.91
N LYS A 259 27.26 -21.12 8.17
CA LYS A 259 26.85 -22.10 7.15
C LYS A 259 25.73 -21.58 6.25
N TYR A 260 25.06 -20.53 6.66
CA TYR A 260 23.86 -20.00 6.01
C TYR A 260 24.00 -18.50 5.66
N PRO A 261 25.03 -18.08 4.88
CA PRO A 261 25.36 -16.68 4.68
C PRO A 261 24.24 -15.87 4.03
N LYS A 262 23.38 -16.51 3.24
CA LYS A 262 22.22 -15.86 2.61
C LYS A 262 21.10 -15.47 3.61
N TRP A 263 21.10 -16.05 4.79
CA TRP A 263 20.00 -15.98 5.75
C TRP A 263 20.37 -15.22 7.00
N VAL A 264 21.62 -14.79 7.13
CA VAL A 264 22.14 -14.19 8.37
C VAL A 264 21.33 -12.97 8.77
N ALA A 265 20.91 -12.98 10.04
CA ALA A 265 20.37 -11.82 10.72
C ALA A 265 21.13 -11.56 12.02
N GLN A 266 21.20 -10.28 12.46
CA GLN A 266 21.90 -9.90 13.68
C GLN A 266 21.13 -8.88 14.49
N ILE A 267 21.08 -9.06 15.82
CA ILE A 267 20.59 -8.07 16.78
C ILE A 267 21.78 -7.50 17.55
N PHE A 268 21.86 -6.18 17.62
CA PHE A 268 22.91 -5.44 18.33
C PHE A 268 22.35 -4.82 19.60
N TYR A 269 23.04 -5.03 20.68
CA TYR A 269 22.87 -4.38 21.98
C TYR A 269 24.09 -3.49 22.25
N LYS A 270 24.11 -2.77 23.39
CA LYS A 270 25.20 -1.85 23.72
C LYS A 270 26.58 -2.53 23.75
N ASP A 271 26.64 -3.75 24.27
CA ASP A 271 27.86 -4.48 24.61
C ASP A 271 27.99 -5.84 23.92
N LYS A 272 26.98 -6.27 23.16
CA LYS A 272 26.95 -7.54 22.47
C LYS A 272 26.16 -7.52 21.18
N ARG A 273 26.48 -8.45 20.28
CA ARG A 273 25.63 -8.79 19.14
C ARG A 273 25.24 -10.26 19.23
N ILE A 274 24.10 -10.60 18.64
CA ILE A 274 23.61 -11.96 18.53
C ILE A 274 23.30 -12.24 17.08
N SER A 275 23.78 -13.36 16.55
CA SER A 275 23.61 -13.77 15.16
C SER A 275 22.65 -14.94 15.05
N PHE A 276 21.87 -14.95 13.97
CA PHE A 276 20.84 -15.91 13.66
C PHE A 276 21.03 -16.42 12.23
N ASP A 277 20.68 -17.66 12.00
CA ASP A 277 20.75 -18.32 10.69
C ASP A 277 19.49 -18.09 9.83
N GLY A 278 18.51 -17.33 10.34
CA GLY A 278 17.31 -16.92 9.63
C GLY A 278 16.58 -15.77 10.35
N VAL A 279 15.75 -15.05 9.61
CA VAL A 279 14.95 -13.94 10.15
C VAL A 279 13.86 -14.47 11.08
N LYS A 280 13.29 -15.64 10.78
CA LYS A 280 12.30 -16.29 11.65
C LYS A 280 12.82 -16.44 13.07
N ASP A 281 13.98 -17.04 13.23
CA ASP A 281 14.59 -17.26 14.55
C ASP A 281 15.01 -15.94 15.19
N MET A 282 15.52 -14.99 14.43
CA MET A 282 15.80 -13.64 14.89
C MET A 282 14.53 -12.97 15.45
N MET A 283 13.40 -13.08 14.78
CA MET A 283 12.14 -12.48 15.22
C MET A 283 11.58 -13.17 16.49
N LYS A 284 11.68 -14.49 16.60
CA LYS A 284 11.34 -15.21 17.85
C LYS A 284 12.13 -14.67 19.04
N TYR A 285 13.43 -14.53 18.86
CA TYR A 285 14.30 -13.96 19.88
C TYR A 285 13.94 -12.51 20.20
N TYR A 286 13.74 -11.68 19.17
CA TYR A 286 13.42 -10.26 19.30
C TYR A 286 12.15 -10.04 20.12
N PHE A 287 11.07 -10.80 19.88
CA PHE A 287 9.81 -10.61 20.61
C PHE A 287 9.95 -10.80 22.12
N SER A 288 10.86 -11.64 22.55
CA SER A 288 11.14 -11.89 23.99
C SER A 288 12.23 -10.97 24.56
N HIS A 289 13.02 -10.28 23.71
CA HIS A 289 14.21 -9.55 24.12
C HIS A 289 14.30 -8.14 23.50
N LYS A 290 13.20 -7.41 23.45
CA LYS A 290 13.12 -6.09 22.82
C LYS A 290 13.94 -5.01 23.52
N ASN A 291 14.08 -5.14 24.85
CA ASN A 291 14.72 -4.10 25.67
C ASN A 291 16.22 -4.02 25.38
N GLY A 292 16.70 -2.79 25.16
CA GLY A 292 18.11 -2.51 24.89
C GLY A 292 18.59 -2.82 23.47
N VAL A 293 17.70 -3.17 22.55
CA VAL A 293 18.04 -3.36 21.14
C VAL A 293 18.37 -2.00 20.50
N ILE A 294 19.57 -1.88 19.96
CA ILE A 294 20.07 -0.67 19.29
C ILE A 294 19.83 -0.77 17.78
N LYS A 295 20.08 -1.94 17.19
CA LYS A 295 20.05 -2.15 15.75
C LYS A 295 19.75 -3.60 15.43
N ILE A 296 19.05 -3.83 14.32
CA ILE A 296 18.84 -5.17 13.77
C ILE A 296 19.21 -5.13 12.29
N LEU A 297 20.00 -6.10 11.86
CA LEU A 297 20.44 -6.27 10.49
C LEU A 297 19.94 -7.59 9.93
N VAL A 298 19.54 -7.58 8.65
CA VAL A 298 19.16 -8.76 7.89
C VAL A 298 19.89 -8.77 6.55
N THR A 299 19.99 -9.91 5.90
CA THR A 299 20.63 -10.09 4.59
C THR A 299 19.57 -10.02 3.50
N ASP A 300 19.66 -9.08 2.58
CA ASP A 300 18.82 -9.03 1.38
C ASP A 300 18.96 -10.31 0.56
N TYR A 301 17.85 -10.91 0.19
CA TYR A 301 17.85 -12.23 -0.46
C TYR A 301 18.52 -12.21 -1.83
N TYR A 302 18.30 -11.18 -2.65
CA TYR A 302 18.87 -11.11 -4.00
C TYR A 302 20.31 -10.59 -4.01
N SER A 303 20.53 -9.43 -3.40
CA SER A 303 21.85 -8.78 -3.46
C SER A 303 22.86 -9.32 -2.45
N GLN A 304 22.41 -10.07 -1.46
CA GLN A 304 23.20 -10.54 -0.31
C GLN A 304 23.81 -9.41 0.54
N LYS A 305 23.34 -8.17 0.34
CA LYS A 305 23.80 -7.02 1.12
C LYS A 305 23.07 -6.92 2.45
N THR A 306 23.73 -6.27 3.38
CA THR A 306 23.19 -5.98 4.70
C THR A 306 22.10 -4.92 4.60
N LEU A 307 20.94 -5.18 5.23
CA LEU A 307 19.84 -4.24 5.39
C LEU A 307 19.58 -3.95 6.88
N ASP A 308 19.25 -2.70 7.20
CA ASP A 308 18.54 -2.42 8.46
C ASP A 308 17.13 -3.02 8.35
N VAL A 309 16.74 -3.78 9.37
CA VAL A 309 15.45 -4.50 9.40
C VAL A 309 14.23 -3.61 9.15
N ARG A 310 14.31 -2.34 9.57
CA ARG A 310 13.23 -1.36 9.39
C ARG A 310 13.05 -0.88 7.94
N LYS A 311 14.08 -1.13 7.08
CA LYS A 311 14.04 -0.85 5.64
C LYS A 311 13.61 -2.04 4.82
N ALA A 312 13.64 -3.22 5.40
CA ALA A 312 13.38 -4.46 4.69
C ALA A 312 11.88 -4.71 4.52
N TYR A 313 11.54 -5.34 3.40
CA TYR A 313 10.25 -5.95 3.13
C TYR A 313 10.39 -7.46 3.20
N PHE A 314 9.48 -8.12 3.90
CA PHE A 314 9.57 -9.55 4.17
C PHE A 314 8.48 -10.30 3.42
N VAL A 315 8.88 -11.29 2.63
CA VAL A 315 7.93 -12.23 2.00
C VAL A 315 7.73 -13.41 2.93
N VAL A 316 6.47 -13.78 3.12
CA VAL A 316 6.01 -14.90 3.97
C VAL A 316 5.23 -15.90 3.13
N GLY A 317 5.41 -17.21 3.41
CA GLY A 317 4.65 -18.28 2.79
C GLY A 317 5.04 -18.55 1.33
N SER A 318 6.30 -18.35 0.98
CA SER A 318 6.88 -18.76 -0.31
C SER A 318 7.23 -20.24 -0.34
N ASP A 319 7.52 -20.77 -1.52
CA ASP A 319 8.04 -22.12 -1.72
C ASP A 319 9.57 -22.23 -1.54
N ILE A 320 10.21 -21.15 -1.11
CA ILE A 320 11.63 -21.13 -0.75
C ILE A 320 11.76 -21.28 0.77
N TYR A 321 12.52 -22.28 1.17
CA TYR A 321 12.77 -22.59 2.56
C TYR A 321 14.10 -22.03 3.04
N GLY A 322 14.09 -21.47 4.24
CA GLY A 322 15.28 -21.12 4.99
C GLY A 322 15.92 -22.32 5.70
N PRO A 323 16.96 -22.10 6.52
CA PRO A 323 17.65 -23.18 7.26
C PRO A 323 16.72 -24.00 8.15
N MET A 324 15.64 -23.40 8.65
CA MET A 324 14.66 -24.01 9.55
C MET A 324 13.25 -24.08 8.93
N GLY A 325 13.15 -24.33 7.62
CA GLY A 325 11.86 -24.43 6.91
C GLY A 325 11.31 -23.08 6.45
N ASP A 326 10.01 -22.84 6.63
CA ASP A 326 9.37 -21.58 6.24
C ASP A 326 10.05 -20.39 6.90
N GLU A 327 10.18 -19.30 6.15
CA GLU A 327 11.00 -18.17 6.55
C GLU A 327 10.33 -16.80 6.25
N LEU A 328 10.86 -15.77 6.90
CA LEU A 328 10.61 -14.36 6.59
C LEU A 328 11.74 -13.88 5.66
N ILE A 329 11.51 -13.83 4.37
CA ILE A 329 12.56 -13.58 3.38
C ILE A 329 12.69 -12.08 3.13
N PRO A 330 13.83 -11.43 3.48
CA PRO A 330 14.00 -9.99 3.42
C PRO A 330 14.47 -9.50 2.05
N PHE A 331 13.95 -8.33 1.65
CA PHE A 331 14.28 -7.61 0.42
C PHE A 331 14.50 -6.13 0.69
N ASP A 332 15.39 -5.50 -0.07
CA ASP A 332 15.72 -4.09 0.01
C ASP A 332 14.59 -3.17 -0.49
N SER A 333 13.73 -3.70 -1.33
CA SER A 333 12.62 -2.96 -1.93
C SER A 333 11.35 -3.78 -1.98
N ARG A 334 10.21 -3.08 -1.96
CA ARG A 334 8.89 -3.71 -2.13
C ARG A 334 8.75 -4.35 -3.52
N ASN A 335 9.42 -3.80 -4.54
CA ASN A 335 9.41 -4.36 -5.89
C ASN A 335 10.15 -5.69 -5.95
N SER A 336 11.34 -5.78 -5.33
CA SER A 336 12.08 -7.04 -5.19
C SER A 336 11.27 -8.10 -4.44
N ALA A 337 10.68 -7.72 -3.30
CA ALA A 337 9.81 -8.59 -2.51
C ALA A 337 8.61 -9.09 -3.32
N LYS A 338 8.05 -8.24 -4.17
CA LYS A 338 6.90 -8.57 -4.98
C LYS A 338 7.25 -9.48 -6.16
N SER A 339 8.33 -9.20 -6.89
CA SER A 339 8.82 -10.09 -7.94
C SER A 339 9.06 -11.50 -7.37
N PHE A 340 9.75 -11.57 -6.23
CA PHE A 340 9.96 -12.83 -5.53
C PHE A 340 8.64 -13.51 -5.12
N SER A 341 7.67 -12.76 -4.59
CA SER A 341 6.37 -13.30 -4.18
C SER A 341 5.58 -13.89 -5.35
N VAL A 342 5.68 -13.30 -6.54
CA VAL A 342 5.05 -13.84 -7.77
C VAL A 342 5.75 -15.10 -8.22
N ASP A 343 7.08 -15.10 -8.27
CA ASP A 343 7.89 -16.23 -8.78
C ASP A 343 7.85 -17.43 -7.82
N HIS A 344 7.72 -17.18 -6.51
CA HIS A 344 7.84 -18.19 -5.46
C HIS A 344 6.58 -18.35 -4.61
N LYS A 345 5.40 -18.01 -5.14
CA LYS A 345 4.09 -18.19 -4.48
C LYS A 345 3.96 -17.51 -3.12
N GLY A 346 4.72 -16.45 -2.88
CA GLY A 346 4.69 -15.72 -1.62
C GLY A 346 3.27 -15.25 -1.26
N PHE A 347 2.84 -15.57 -0.04
CA PHE A 347 1.48 -15.28 0.40
C PHE A 347 1.31 -13.83 0.85
N LYS A 348 2.33 -13.24 1.49
CA LYS A 348 2.24 -11.95 2.15
C LYS A 348 3.56 -11.18 2.09
N ILE A 349 3.50 -9.85 1.94
CA ILE A 349 4.65 -8.96 2.03
C ILE A 349 4.41 -8.03 3.21
N LEU A 350 5.34 -8.03 4.17
CA LEU A 350 5.27 -7.27 5.42
C LEU A 350 6.46 -6.32 5.56
N GLY A 351 6.23 -5.15 6.16
CA GLY A 351 7.28 -4.36 6.78
C GLY A 351 7.60 -4.89 8.18
N PHE A 352 8.75 -4.51 8.75
CA PHE A 352 9.19 -4.98 10.07
C PHE A 352 8.14 -4.75 11.18
N SER A 353 7.50 -3.59 11.22
CA SER A 353 6.48 -3.25 12.21
C SER A 353 5.18 -4.04 12.08
N GLU A 354 4.96 -4.66 10.93
CA GLU A 354 3.76 -5.44 10.63
C GLU A 354 3.91 -6.93 11.03
N ILE A 355 5.15 -7.37 11.29
CA ILE A 355 5.42 -8.76 11.70
C ILE A 355 4.94 -8.96 13.14
N LYS A 356 4.01 -9.89 13.33
CA LYS A 356 3.46 -10.26 14.64
C LYS A 356 4.06 -11.57 15.12
N ASN A 357 4.22 -11.72 16.44
CA ASN A 357 4.74 -12.96 17.04
C ASN A 357 3.92 -14.20 16.62
N ALA A 358 2.60 -14.08 16.58
CA ALA A 358 1.73 -15.17 16.16
C ALA A 358 1.94 -15.62 14.70
N GLU A 359 2.38 -14.70 13.81
CA GLU A 359 2.71 -15.04 12.42
C GLU A 359 4.05 -15.77 12.33
N VAL A 360 5.04 -15.34 13.13
CA VAL A 360 6.35 -15.98 13.17
C VAL A 360 6.24 -17.42 13.70
N LEU A 361 5.43 -17.63 14.74
CA LEU A 361 5.22 -18.97 15.31
C LEU A 361 4.46 -19.93 14.36
N LYS A 362 3.70 -19.42 13.40
CA LYS A 362 3.04 -20.26 12.38
C LYS A 362 4.04 -20.83 11.36
N LEU A 363 5.21 -20.22 11.21
CA LEU A 363 6.26 -20.69 10.30
C LEU A 363 7.03 -21.91 10.83
N ASP A 364 6.68 -22.41 12.01
CA ASP A 364 7.24 -23.66 12.57
C ASP A 364 6.37 -24.89 12.28
N LYS A 365 5.24 -24.70 11.60
CA LYS A 365 4.30 -25.77 11.23
C LYS A 365 4.59 -26.26 9.84
#